data_c3ff70e35594a20992bf03a25a516afb
#
_entry.id   c3ff70e35594a20992bf03a25a516afb
#
_cell.length_a   1.000
_cell.length_b   1.000
_cell.length_c   1.000
_cell.angle_alpha   90.00
_cell.angle_beta   90.00
_cell.angle_gamma   90.00
#
_symmetry.space_group_name_H-M   'P 1'
#
loop_
_entity.id
_entity.type
_entity.pdbx_description
1 polymer ?
#
loop_
_entity_poly.entity_id
_entity_poly.type
_entity_poly.pdbx_seq_one_letter_code
_entity_poly.pdbx_strand_id
1 'polypeptide(L)'
;MKLVHTVQELRAELDIQRKAGKKIGLVPTMGALHEGHASLVRRAVAENEIVVVSDFVNPTQFNDKNDLLKYPRTLEADCELLEKEGAAYVFAPSVEEIYPEPDTRQFSYAPLDTVMEGKYRPGHFNGVCQIVSKLFMMVEPDKAYFGEKDFQQLAIIREMVKQMNFPLEIVGCPIVRESDGLALSSRNARLSEEQRKQALEISQTLFKSQEYAASHTLEETQKFVEEGIAAAEGLELEYFEIVDGMTLQKIASWEDTDYVVGCITVFCGEVRLIDNIKYKGTC
;
A
#
# COMPACT_ATOMS: atom_id res chain seq x y z
N MET A 1 0.97 -17.93 -17.60
CA MET A 1 0.42 -16.59 -17.31
C MET A 1 0.17 -15.83 -18.61
N LYS A 2 -0.87 -14.96 -18.69
CA LYS A 2 -1.16 -14.13 -19.89
C LYS A 2 -0.95 -12.64 -19.55
N LEU A 3 -0.11 -11.96 -20.35
CA LEU A 3 0.04 -10.51 -20.31
C LEU A 3 -1.03 -9.85 -21.18
N VAL A 4 -1.74 -8.85 -20.64
CA VAL A 4 -2.88 -8.18 -21.26
C VAL A 4 -2.68 -6.66 -21.16
N HIS A 5 -2.93 -5.93 -22.24
CA HIS A 5 -2.71 -4.49 -22.30
C HIS A 5 -3.99 -3.66 -22.44
N THR A 6 -5.10 -4.28 -22.83
CA THR A 6 -6.37 -3.56 -23.01
C THR A 6 -7.46 -4.05 -22.08
N VAL A 7 -8.33 -3.14 -21.70
CA VAL A 7 -9.52 -3.44 -20.87
C VAL A 7 -10.44 -4.43 -21.59
N GLN A 8 -10.59 -4.27 -22.93
CA GLN A 8 -11.44 -5.16 -23.71
C GLN A 8 -10.94 -6.60 -23.69
N GLU A 9 -9.63 -6.81 -23.88
CA GLU A 9 -9.04 -8.15 -23.81
C GLU A 9 -9.16 -8.75 -22.42
N LEU A 10 -8.82 -7.97 -21.37
CA LEU A 10 -8.94 -8.42 -19.99
C LEU A 10 -10.36 -8.90 -19.68
N ARG A 11 -11.38 -8.08 -19.99
CA ARG A 11 -12.78 -8.43 -19.75
C ARG A 11 -13.20 -9.69 -20.48
N ALA A 12 -12.83 -9.84 -21.77
CA ALA A 12 -13.15 -11.02 -22.55
C ALA A 12 -12.59 -12.30 -21.92
N GLU A 13 -11.34 -12.26 -21.42
CA GLU A 13 -10.72 -13.38 -20.73
C GLU A 13 -11.42 -13.70 -19.40
N LEU A 14 -11.68 -12.65 -18.59
CA LEU A 14 -12.31 -12.84 -17.27
C LEU A 14 -13.78 -13.31 -17.38
N ASP A 15 -14.50 -12.91 -18.43
CA ASP A 15 -15.87 -13.39 -18.67
C ASP A 15 -15.92 -14.90 -18.94
N ILE A 16 -14.91 -15.46 -19.59
CA ILE A 16 -14.78 -16.91 -19.76
C ILE A 16 -14.60 -17.59 -18.39
N GLN A 17 -13.75 -17.02 -17.54
CA GLN A 17 -13.48 -17.59 -16.21
C GLN A 17 -14.72 -17.50 -15.30
N ARG A 18 -15.44 -16.35 -15.30
CA ARG A 18 -16.69 -16.19 -14.53
C ARG A 18 -17.79 -17.15 -14.98
N LYS A 19 -17.95 -17.35 -16.30
CA LYS A 19 -18.90 -18.34 -16.85
C LYS A 19 -18.56 -19.77 -16.43
N ALA A 20 -17.29 -20.04 -16.15
CA ALA A 20 -16.83 -21.31 -15.57
C ALA A 20 -16.98 -21.39 -14.05
N GLY A 21 -17.55 -20.37 -13.40
CA GLY A 21 -17.81 -20.31 -11.95
C GLY A 21 -16.58 -20.06 -11.09
N LYS A 22 -15.49 -19.59 -11.67
CA LYS A 22 -14.23 -19.36 -10.96
C LYS A 22 -14.22 -18.03 -10.22
N LYS A 23 -13.63 -18.03 -9.02
CA LYS A 23 -13.39 -16.85 -8.21
C LYS A 23 -12.17 -16.09 -8.70
N ILE A 24 -12.29 -14.77 -8.72
CA ILE A 24 -11.26 -13.86 -9.21
C ILE A 24 -10.69 -13.03 -8.07
N GLY A 25 -9.38 -13.14 -7.86
CA GLY A 25 -8.61 -12.26 -6.99
C GLY A 25 -7.90 -11.17 -7.79
N LEU A 26 -7.80 -9.97 -7.22
CA LEU A 26 -7.06 -8.85 -7.79
C LEU A 26 -5.94 -8.39 -6.85
N VAL A 27 -4.75 -8.19 -7.39
CA VAL A 27 -3.62 -7.56 -6.69
C VAL A 27 -3.21 -6.29 -7.44
N PRO A 28 -3.66 -5.11 -7.00
CA PRO A 28 -3.25 -3.84 -7.60
C PRO A 28 -1.79 -3.51 -7.26
N THR A 29 -0.97 -3.26 -8.29
CA THR A 29 0.42 -2.82 -8.13
C THR A 29 0.79 -1.72 -9.12
N MET A 30 1.92 -1.08 -8.88
CA MET A 30 2.51 -0.13 -9.82
C MET A 30 3.76 -0.69 -10.51
N GLY A 31 3.96 -2.01 -10.51
CA GLY A 31 5.18 -2.64 -11.00
C GLY A 31 6.38 -2.49 -10.05
N ALA A 32 7.57 -2.79 -10.55
CA ALA A 32 8.81 -2.89 -9.77
C ALA A 32 8.63 -3.80 -8.55
N LEU A 33 8.18 -5.01 -8.83
CA LEU A 33 7.71 -5.95 -7.83
C LEU A 33 8.87 -6.48 -6.98
N HIS A 34 8.57 -6.79 -5.75
CA HIS A 34 9.49 -7.36 -4.76
C HIS A 34 8.75 -8.40 -3.92
N GLU A 35 9.44 -9.06 -3.00
CA GLU A 35 8.88 -10.13 -2.15
C GLU A 35 7.60 -9.71 -1.40
N GLY A 36 7.47 -8.44 -1.03
CA GLY A 36 6.23 -7.89 -0.46
C GLY A 36 5.04 -8.07 -1.40
N HIS A 37 5.20 -7.74 -2.69
CA HIS A 37 4.15 -7.96 -3.70
C HIS A 37 3.93 -9.46 -3.97
N ALA A 38 5.01 -10.25 -4.04
CA ALA A 38 4.92 -11.70 -4.21
C ALA A 38 4.10 -12.35 -3.09
N SER A 39 4.22 -11.88 -1.85
CA SER A 39 3.41 -12.37 -0.73
C SER A 39 1.90 -12.13 -0.91
N LEU A 40 1.52 -10.96 -1.49
CA LEU A 40 0.11 -10.68 -1.83
C LEU A 40 -0.40 -11.64 -2.89
N VAL A 41 0.41 -11.88 -3.94
CA VAL A 41 0.06 -12.78 -5.03
C VAL A 41 -0.10 -14.22 -4.53
N ARG A 42 0.84 -14.72 -3.72
CA ARG A 42 0.74 -16.05 -3.09
C ARG A 42 -0.54 -16.20 -2.27
N ARG A 43 -0.88 -15.18 -1.47
CA ARG A 43 -2.12 -15.16 -0.70
C ARG A 43 -3.34 -15.19 -1.62
N ALA A 44 -3.35 -14.39 -2.68
CA ALA A 44 -4.43 -14.35 -3.64
C ALA A 44 -4.60 -15.68 -4.39
N VAL A 45 -3.50 -16.30 -4.82
CA VAL A 45 -3.50 -17.62 -5.52
C VAL A 45 -3.98 -18.74 -4.60
N ALA A 46 -3.70 -18.67 -3.31
CA ALA A 46 -4.20 -19.66 -2.35
C ALA A 46 -5.71 -19.56 -2.08
N GLU A 47 -6.32 -18.40 -2.34
CA GLU A 47 -7.72 -18.11 -2.03
C GLU A 47 -8.64 -17.98 -3.24
N ASN A 48 -8.11 -17.95 -4.48
CA ASN A 48 -8.88 -17.78 -5.71
C ASN A 48 -8.36 -18.69 -6.82
N GLU A 49 -9.24 -19.11 -7.74
CA GLU A 49 -8.84 -19.90 -8.91
C GLU A 49 -8.17 -19.07 -10.00
N ILE A 50 -8.47 -17.78 -10.06
CA ILE A 50 -7.90 -16.83 -11.03
C ILE A 50 -7.37 -15.62 -10.29
N VAL A 51 -6.12 -15.27 -10.53
CA VAL A 51 -5.51 -14.05 -9.99
C VAL A 51 -5.09 -13.14 -11.11
N VAL A 52 -5.56 -11.90 -11.04
CA VAL A 52 -5.16 -10.78 -11.89
C VAL A 52 -4.24 -9.88 -11.08
N VAL A 53 -3.08 -9.54 -11.62
CA VAL A 53 -2.19 -8.53 -11.05
C VAL A 53 -2.15 -7.35 -12.00
N SER A 54 -2.46 -6.14 -11.53
CA SER A 54 -2.22 -4.95 -12.35
C SER A 54 -0.79 -4.46 -12.17
N ASP A 55 -0.13 -4.13 -13.26
CA ASP A 55 1.18 -3.46 -13.31
C ASP A 55 1.00 -2.12 -14.02
N PHE A 56 0.70 -1.08 -13.25
CA PHE A 56 0.35 0.23 -13.79
C PHE A 56 0.82 1.38 -12.89
N VAL A 57 1.78 2.15 -13.37
CA VAL A 57 2.25 3.37 -12.69
C VAL A 57 1.22 4.48 -12.90
N ASN A 58 0.35 4.66 -11.90
CA ASN A 58 -0.76 5.60 -11.96
C ASN A 58 -0.28 7.07 -11.78
N PRO A 59 -0.33 7.93 -12.82
CA PRO A 59 0.19 9.29 -12.71
C PRO A 59 -0.62 10.18 -11.77
N THR A 60 -1.91 9.92 -11.60
CA THR A 60 -2.82 10.82 -10.84
C THR A 60 -2.59 10.79 -9.32
N GLN A 61 -1.89 9.77 -8.80
CA GLN A 61 -1.59 9.66 -7.36
C GLN A 61 -0.22 10.22 -6.94
N PHE A 62 0.58 10.70 -7.90
CA PHE A 62 1.89 11.30 -7.61
C PHE A 62 1.76 12.80 -7.41
N ASN A 63 2.17 13.29 -6.25
CA ASN A 63 2.27 14.73 -5.95
C ASN A 63 3.56 15.34 -6.50
N ASP A 64 4.64 14.55 -6.52
CA ASP A 64 5.93 14.94 -7.05
C ASP A 64 6.16 14.33 -8.44
N LYS A 65 6.35 15.19 -9.44
CA LYS A 65 6.67 14.76 -10.82
C LYS A 65 8.00 14.02 -10.91
N ASN A 66 8.97 14.36 -10.06
CA ASN A 66 10.25 13.67 -10.03
C ASN A 66 10.11 12.24 -9.49
N ASP A 67 9.25 12.02 -8.48
CA ASP A 67 8.96 10.67 -7.97
C ASP A 67 8.30 9.82 -9.06
N LEU A 68 7.36 10.38 -9.83
CA LEU A 68 6.74 9.70 -10.98
C LEU A 68 7.78 9.35 -12.07
N LEU A 69 8.68 10.28 -12.39
CA LEU A 69 9.71 10.06 -13.43
C LEU A 69 10.75 9.02 -13.00
N LYS A 70 11.15 9.04 -11.73
CA LYS A 70 12.12 8.12 -11.14
C LYS A 70 11.52 6.79 -10.71
N TYR A 71 10.19 6.63 -10.80
CA TYR A 71 9.55 5.37 -10.41
C TYR A 71 9.98 4.23 -11.35
N PRO A 72 10.53 3.13 -10.81
CA PRO A 72 11.09 2.06 -11.63
C PRO A 72 10.00 1.36 -12.45
N ARG A 73 10.36 0.91 -13.66
CA ARG A 73 9.50 0.16 -14.58
C ARG A 73 10.24 -1.07 -15.04
N THR A 74 9.78 -2.25 -14.64
CA THR A 74 10.49 -3.53 -14.79
C THR A 74 9.55 -4.64 -15.27
N LEU A 75 8.66 -4.35 -16.23
CA LEU A 75 7.57 -5.23 -16.64
C LEU A 75 8.02 -6.67 -16.96
N GLU A 76 9.16 -6.86 -17.62
CA GLU A 76 9.68 -8.19 -17.95
C GLU A 76 10.00 -9.00 -16.68
N ALA A 77 10.77 -8.41 -15.76
CA ALA A 77 11.12 -9.03 -14.49
C ALA A 77 9.87 -9.25 -13.60
N ASP A 78 8.95 -8.30 -13.64
CA ASP A 78 7.68 -8.40 -12.93
C ASP A 78 6.84 -9.58 -13.46
N CYS A 79 6.77 -9.76 -14.78
CA CYS A 79 6.11 -10.90 -15.40
C CYS A 79 6.75 -12.24 -15.00
N GLU A 80 8.08 -12.34 -14.97
CA GLU A 80 8.79 -13.55 -14.54
C GLU A 80 8.45 -13.91 -13.07
N LEU A 81 8.46 -12.91 -12.19
CA LEU A 81 8.07 -13.09 -10.79
C LEU A 81 6.62 -13.57 -10.69
N LEU A 82 5.70 -12.90 -11.37
CA LEU A 82 4.26 -13.19 -11.30
C LEU A 82 3.89 -14.55 -11.87
N GLU A 83 4.57 -15.00 -12.93
CA GLU A 83 4.41 -16.33 -13.49
C GLU A 83 4.85 -17.40 -12.48
N LYS A 84 5.98 -17.20 -11.83
CA LYS A 84 6.48 -18.08 -10.79
C LYS A 84 5.54 -18.17 -9.59
N GLU A 85 4.93 -17.06 -9.21
CA GLU A 85 3.98 -17.00 -8.08
C GLU A 85 2.57 -17.49 -8.45
N GLY A 86 2.30 -17.83 -9.72
CA GLY A 86 1.06 -18.45 -10.16
C GLY A 86 -0.06 -17.48 -10.55
N ALA A 87 0.24 -16.21 -10.82
CA ALA A 87 -0.74 -15.28 -11.38
C ALA A 87 -1.26 -15.79 -12.73
N ALA A 88 -2.57 -15.67 -12.95
CA ALA A 88 -3.19 -16.07 -14.22
C ALA A 88 -3.03 -14.99 -15.30
N TYR A 89 -3.21 -13.73 -14.90
CA TYR A 89 -3.14 -12.56 -15.78
C TYR A 89 -2.31 -11.45 -15.17
N VAL A 90 -1.51 -10.78 -16.02
CA VAL A 90 -0.90 -9.47 -15.74
C VAL A 90 -1.58 -8.44 -16.62
N PHE A 91 -2.16 -7.43 -16.00
CA PHE A 91 -2.78 -6.30 -16.69
C PHE A 91 -1.84 -5.10 -16.65
N ALA A 92 -1.18 -4.83 -17.78
CA ALA A 92 -0.21 -3.74 -17.94
C ALA A 92 -0.68 -2.75 -19.02
N PRO A 93 -1.71 -1.93 -18.74
CA PRO A 93 -2.27 -0.98 -19.71
C PRO A 93 -1.40 0.27 -19.85
N SER A 94 -1.61 1.00 -20.93
CA SER A 94 -1.08 2.37 -21.07
C SER A 94 -1.91 3.38 -20.25
N VAL A 95 -1.36 4.58 -20.09
CA VAL A 95 -2.10 5.68 -19.41
C VAL A 95 -3.35 6.05 -20.21
N GLU A 96 -3.26 6.07 -21.52
CA GLU A 96 -4.36 6.39 -22.44
C GLU A 96 -5.47 5.34 -22.41
N GLU A 97 -5.14 4.06 -22.16
CA GLU A 97 -6.11 2.98 -21.99
C GLU A 97 -6.93 3.16 -20.71
N ILE A 98 -6.27 3.55 -19.61
CA ILE A 98 -6.92 3.79 -18.32
C ILE A 98 -7.65 5.15 -18.27
N TYR A 99 -7.04 6.16 -18.88
CA TYR A 99 -7.52 7.55 -18.89
C TYR A 99 -7.62 8.07 -20.32
N PRO A 100 -8.56 7.55 -21.16
CA PRO A 100 -8.82 8.09 -22.50
C PRO A 100 -9.30 9.56 -22.43
N GLU A 101 -9.89 9.94 -21.29
CA GLU A 101 -10.22 11.31 -20.90
C GLU A 101 -9.81 11.53 -19.45
N PRO A 102 -9.53 12.80 -19.03
CA PRO A 102 -9.22 13.11 -17.65
C PRO A 102 -10.30 12.63 -16.67
N ASP A 103 -9.92 11.92 -15.63
CA ASP A 103 -10.86 11.49 -14.60
C ASP A 103 -11.15 12.66 -13.64
N THR A 104 -12.35 13.23 -13.76
CA THR A 104 -12.78 14.36 -12.95
C THR A 104 -13.49 13.97 -11.66
N ARG A 105 -13.64 12.67 -11.38
CA ARG A 105 -14.26 12.18 -10.16
C ARG A 105 -13.45 12.63 -8.94
N GLN A 106 -14.18 13.08 -7.91
CA GLN A 106 -13.60 13.46 -6.63
C GLN A 106 -14.05 12.46 -5.57
N PHE A 107 -13.08 11.91 -4.86
CA PHE A 107 -13.28 11.01 -3.75
C PHE A 107 -12.86 11.71 -2.47
N SER A 108 -13.69 11.65 -1.45
CA SER A 108 -13.39 12.17 -0.11
C SER A 108 -13.97 11.23 0.94
N TYR A 109 -13.11 10.81 1.85
CA TYR A 109 -13.42 9.88 2.92
C TYR A 109 -12.99 10.45 4.28
N ALA A 110 -13.25 11.77 4.48
CA ALA A 110 -12.92 12.42 5.74
C ALA A 110 -13.55 11.67 6.95
N PRO A 111 -12.82 11.53 8.05
CA PRO A 111 -11.49 12.11 8.32
C PRO A 111 -10.32 11.24 7.83
N LEU A 112 -10.54 10.06 7.24
CA LEU A 112 -9.49 9.09 6.85
C LEU A 112 -8.46 9.67 5.86
N ASP A 113 -8.89 10.52 4.95
CA ASP A 113 -8.08 11.10 3.86
C ASP A 113 -7.50 12.49 4.16
N THR A 114 -7.68 13.01 5.40
CA THR A 114 -7.27 14.36 5.79
C THR A 114 -6.15 14.41 6.83
N VAL A 115 -5.73 13.27 7.33
CA VAL A 115 -4.66 13.10 8.31
C VAL A 115 -3.43 12.46 7.67
N MET A 116 -2.31 12.42 8.35
CA MET A 116 -1.09 11.71 7.95
C MET A 116 -0.75 11.87 6.45
N GLU A 117 -0.66 10.79 5.66
CA GLU A 117 -0.41 10.86 4.21
C GLU A 117 -1.37 11.82 3.48
N GLY A 118 -2.63 11.85 3.84
CA GLY A 118 -3.62 12.75 3.21
C GLY A 118 -3.32 14.23 3.45
N LYS A 119 -2.77 14.56 4.63
CA LYS A 119 -2.34 15.92 4.99
C LYS A 119 -1.07 16.32 4.24
N TYR A 120 -0.08 15.43 4.17
CA TYR A 120 1.23 15.70 3.57
C TYR A 120 1.27 15.49 2.05
N ARG A 121 0.30 14.78 1.50
CA ARG A 121 0.17 14.48 0.06
C ARG A 121 -1.21 14.86 -0.47
N PRO A 122 -1.56 16.15 -0.54
CA PRO A 122 -2.88 16.57 -1.02
C PRO A 122 -3.22 16.00 -2.40
N GLY A 123 -4.41 15.39 -2.55
CA GLY A 123 -4.87 14.77 -3.79
C GLY A 123 -4.38 13.34 -4.03
N HIS A 124 -3.42 12.83 -3.25
CA HIS A 124 -2.90 11.48 -3.40
C HIS A 124 -4.00 10.41 -3.33
N PHE A 125 -4.80 10.43 -2.28
CA PHE A 125 -5.86 9.44 -2.11
C PHE A 125 -7.00 9.58 -3.10
N ASN A 126 -7.26 10.78 -3.63
CA ASN A 126 -8.16 10.93 -4.76
C ASN A 126 -7.64 10.16 -5.98
N GLY A 127 -6.35 10.29 -6.31
CA GLY A 127 -5.71 9.55 -7.40
C GLY A 127 -5.73 8.03 -7.16
N VAL A 128 -5.46 7.58 -5.93
CA VAL A 128 -5.56 6.15 -5.55
C VAL A 128 -6.98 5.63 -5.74
N CYS A 129 -8.00 6.35 -5.26
CA CYS A 129 -9.40 5.93 -5.41
C CYS A 129 -9.86 5.95 -6.86
N GLN A 130 -9.37 6.90 -7.69
CA GLN A 130 -9.65 6.92 -9.12
C GLN A 130 -9.19 5.63 -9.80
N ILE A 131 -7.92 5.24 -9.61
CA ILE A 131 -7.39 4.04 -10.26
C ILE A 131 -7.98 2.75 -9.67
N VAL A 132 -8.04 2.63 -8.35
CA VAL A 132 -8.51 1.40 -7.70
C VAL A 132 -9.99 1.14 -8.02
N SER A 133 -10.85 2.17 -8.02
CA SER A 133 -12.24 2.01 -8.44
C SER A 133 -12.38 1.60 -9.91
N LYS A 134 -11.53 2.13 -10.80
CA LYS A 134 -11.48 1.68 -12.21
C LYS A 134 -11.08 0.20 -12.31
N LEU A 135 -10.03 -0.22 -11.59
CA LEU A 135 -9.58 -1.61 -11.58
C LEU A 135 -10.70 -2.54 -11.05
N PHE A 136 -11.43 -2.15 -10.01
CA PHE A 136 -12.58 -2.91 -9.53
C PHE A 136 -13.68 -3.04 -10.58
N MET A 137 -14.00 -1.96 -11.29
CA MET A 137 -14.99 -1.99 -12.38
C MET A 137 -14.53 -2.76 -13.63
N MET A 138 -13.22 -2.83 -13.88
CA MET A 138 -12.65 -3.55 -15.04
C MET A 138 -12.53 -5.04 -14.76
N VAL A 139 -12.05 -5.41 -13.58
CA VAL A 139 -11.75 -6.78 -13.17
C VAL A 139 -12.96 -7.45 -12.50
N GLU A 140 -13.84 -6.71 -11.83
CA GLU A 140 -14.96 -7.22 -11.02
C GLU A 140 -14.52 -8.41 -10.16
N PRO A 141 -13.53 -8.22 -9.25
CA PRO A 141 -12.98 -9.31 -8.47
C PRO A 141 -13.92 -9.73 -7.32
N ASP A 142 -13.80 -10.97 -6.86
CA ASP A 142 -14.42 -11.41 -5.60
C ASP A 142 -13.63 -10.91 -4.39
N LYS A 143 -12.29 -10.84 -4.51
CA LYS A 143 -11.38 -10.34 -3.48
C LYS A 143 -10.29 -9.45 -4.08
N ALA A 144 -9.88 -8.42 -3.34
CA ALA A 144 -8.72 -7.60 -3.71
C ALA A 144 -7.74 -7.50 -2.52
N TYR A 145 -6.44 -7.64 -2.82
CA TYR A 145 -5.37 -7.81 -1.83
C TYR A 145 -4.50 -6.57 -1.76
N PHE A 146 -4.30 -6.04 -0.56
CA PHE A 146 -3.50 -4.84 -0.30
C PHE A 146 -2.57 -5.07 0.89
N GLY A 147 -1.36 -4.51 0.81
CA GLY A 147 -0.40 -4.57 1.91
C GLY A 147 -0.75 -3.61 3.06
N GLU A 148 -0.67 -4.09 4.30
CA GLU A 148 -0.84 -3.28 5.50
C GLU A 148 0.27 -2.24 5.70
N LYS A 149 1.36 -2.32 4.90
CA LYS A 149 2.40 -1.29 4.90
C LYS A 149 1.83 0.08 4.54
N ASP A 150 0.96 0.14 3.55
CA ASP A 150 0.25 1.35 3.14
C ASP A 150 -1.08 1.45 3.93
N PHE A 151 -0.95 1.53 5.27
CA PHE A 151 -2.03 1.34 6.22
C PHE A 151 -3.23 2.26 5.99
N GLN A 152 -2.97 3.57 5.83
CA GLN A 152 -4.03 4.55 5.56
C GLN A 152 -4.70 4.32 4.20
N GLN A 153 -3.94 3.93 3.19
CA GLN A 153 -4.50 3.54 1.88
C GLN A 153 -5.49 2.38 2.01
N LEU A 154 -5.11 1.34 2.77
CA LEU A 154 -5.97 0.19 3.02
C LEU A 154 -7.29 0.59 3.71
N ALA A 155 -7.22 1.47 4.72
CA ALA A 155 -8.39 1.98 5.42
C ALA A 155 -9.34 2.77 4.47
N ILE A 156 -8.78 3.63 3.63
CA ILE A 156 -9.54 4.42 2.65
C ILE A 156 -10.17 3.52 1.59
N ILE A 157 -9.46 2.51 1.09
CA ILE A 157 -10.00 1.58 0.10
C ILE A 157 -11.16 0.77 0.68
N ARG A 158 -11.07 0.32 1.94
CA ARG A 158 -12.19 -0.35 2.63
C ARG A 158 -13.42 0.55 2.71
N GLU A 159 -13.23 1.81 3.09
CA GLU A 159 -14.33 2.77 3.15
C GLU A 159 -14.91 3.08 1.75
N MET A 160 -14.06 3.18 0.72
CA MET A 160 -14.50 3.33 -0.68
C MET A 160 -15.37 2.14 -1.11
N VAL A 161 -14.96 0.91 -0.85
CA VAL A 161 -15.72 -0.31 -1.19
C VAL A 161 -17.09 -0.29 -0.52
N LYS A 162 -17.14 0.08 0.77
CA LYS A 162 -18.38 0.19 1.53
C LYS A 162 -19.31 1.26 0.97
N GLN A 163 -18.82 2.49 0.75
CA GLN A 163 -19.66 3.61 0.28
C GLN A 163 -20.12 3.43 -1.17
N MET A 164 -19.27 2.86 -2.03
CA MET A 164 -19.63 2.59 -3.43
C MET A 164 -20.37 1.27 -3.61
N ASN A 165 -20.60 0.50 -2.54
CA ASN A 165 -21.25 -0.80 -2.57
C ASN A 165 -20.63 -1.79 -3.57
N PHE A 166 -19.31 -1.82 -3.68
CA PHE A 166 -18.63 -2.83 -4.49
C PHE A 166 -18.82 -4.22 -3.87
N PRO A 167 -19.25 -5.24 -4.63
CA PRO A 167 -19.52 -6.57 -4.14
C PRO A 167 -18.22 -7.41 -4.05
N LEU A 168 -17.22 -6.92 -3.32
CA LEU A 168 -15.93 -7.60 -3.17
C LEU A 168 -15.42 -7.48 -1.73
N GLU A 169 -14.54 -8.40 -1.34
CA GLU A 169 -13.83 -8.37 -0.06
C GLU A 169 -12.45 -7.74 -0.20
N ILE A 170 -12.08 -6.84 0.72
CA ILE A 170 -10.72 -6.29 0.82
C ILE A 170 -9.92 -7.09 1.84
N VAL A 171 -8.87 -7.74 1.37
CA VAL A 171 -7.94 -8.54 2.18
C VAL A 171 -6.70 -7.73 2.48
N GLY A 172 -6.47 -7.39 3.76
CA GLY A 172 -5.21 -6.84 4.24
C GLY A 172 -4.16 -7.94 4.40
N CYS A 173 -2.96 -7.71 3.89
CA CYS A 173 -1.84 -8.63 4.01
C CYS A 173 -0.71 -8.02 4.85
N PRO A 174 -0.12 -8.78 5.78
CA PRO A 174 0.92 -8.27 6.69
C PRO A 174 2.10 -7.63 5.97
N ILE A 175 2.78 -6.71 6.66
CA ILE A 175 4.02 -6.11 6.16
C ILE A 175 5.08 -7.20 6.01
N VAL A 176 5.67 -7.27 4.81
CA VAL A 176 6.87 -8.09 4.59
C VAL A 176 8.10 -7.20 4.77
N ARG A 177 9.05 -7.70 5.55
CA ARG A 177 10.30 -7.01 5.86
C ARG A 177 11.49 -7.81 5.32
N GLU A 178 12.59 -7.14 5.05
CA GLU A 178 13.88 -7.78 4.81
C GLU A 178 14.39 -8.44 6.10
N SER A 179 15.40 -9.31 5.99
CA SER A 179 15.92 -10.06 7.13
C SER A 179 16.45 -9.20 8.28
N ASP A 180 16.80 -7.96 8.01
CA ASP A 180 17.26 -6.95 8.98
C ASP A 180 16.14 -6.05 9.51
N GLY A 181 14.90 -6.26 9.07
CA GLY A 181 13.70 -5.59 9.57
C GLY A 181 13.18 -4.43 8.72
N LEU A 182 13.91 -3.96 7.69
CA LEU A 182 13.43 -2.89 6.82
C LEU A 182 12.17 -3.31 6.09
N ALA A 183 11.12 -2.50 6.14
CA ALA A 183 9.90 -2.74 5.37
C ALA A 183 10.20 -2.71 3.86
N LEU A 184 9.76 -3.73 3.12
CA LEU A 184 9.97 -3.80 1.68
C LEU A 184 9.22 -2.70 0.94
N SER A 185 9.93 -2.02 0.06
CA SER A 185 9.40 -0.96 -0.80
C SER A 185 10.20 -0.89 -2.10
N SER A 186 9.52 -0.66 -3.23
CA SER A 186 10.19 -0.40 -4.51
C SER A 186 11.10 0.83 -4.45
N ARG A 187 10.86 1.76 -3.50
CA ARG A 187 11.72 2.92 -3.26
C ARG A 187 13.04 2.56 -2.58
N ASN A 188 13.16 1.39 -1.92
CA ASN A 188 14.41 0.97 -1.29
C ASN A 188 15.56 0.85 -2.31
N ALA A 189 15.26 0.53 -3.57
CA ALA A 189 16.25 0.49 -4.65
C ALA A 189 16.91 1.86 -4.97
N ARG A 190 16.35 2.96 -4.45
CA ARG A 190 16.88 4.33 -4.61
C ARG A 190 17.84 4.73 -3.49
N LEU A 191 17.94 3.95 -2.43
CA LEU A 191 18.83 4.20 -1.30
C LEU A 191 20.27 3.82 -1.68
N SER A 192 21.25 4.66 -1.31
CA SER A 192 22.64 4.26 -1.30
C SER A 192 22.90 3.21 -0.22
N GLU A 193 24.04 2.54 -0.25
CA GLU A 193 24.42 1.57 0.80
C GLU A 193 24.42 2.19 2.20
N GLU A 194 24.84 3.45 2.33
CA GLU A 194 24.84 4.19 3.58
C GLU A 194 23.39 4.50 4.02
N GLN A 195 22.60 5.09 3.12
CA GLN A 195 21.19 5.36 3.36
C GLN A 195 20.40 4.10 3.71
N ARG A 196 20.72 2.97 3.08
CA ARG A 196 20.09 1.68 3.37
C ARG A 196 20.34 1.24 4.83
N LYS A 197 21.54 1.50 5.37
CA LYS A 197 21.87 1.24 6.78
C LYS A 197 21.14 2.21 7.71
N GLN A 198 21.14 3.49 7.37
CA GLN A 198 20.44 4.52 8.15
C GLN A 198 18.92 4.25 8.22
N ALA A 199 18.30 3.83 7.10
CA ALA A 199 16.87 3.53 7.04
C ALA A 199 16.44 2.37 7.97
N LEU A 200 17.35 1.51 8.42
CA LEU A 200 17.05 0.46 9.40
C LEU A 200 16.61 1.01 10.76
N GLU A 201 17.08 2.18 11.14
CA GLU A 201 16.69 2.82 12.40
C GLU A 201 15.18 3.08 12.48
N ILE A 202 14.50 3.21 11.33
CA ILE A 202 13.04 3.40 11.30
C ILE A 202 12.34 2.18 11.91
N SER A 203 12.59 0.99 11.37
CA SER A 203 11.96 -0.24 11.87
C SER A 203 12.45 -0.63 13.26
N GLN A 204 13.74 -0.45 13.55
CA GLN A 204 14.32 -0.73 14.87
C GLN A 204 13.70 0.14 15.94
N THR A 205 13.53 1.44 15.68
CA THR A 205 12.87 2.38 16.61
C THR A 205 11.41 1.99 16.84
N LEU A 206 10.69 1.62 15.77
CA LEU A 206 9.31 1.13 15.90
C LEU A 206 9.22 -0.15 16.74
N PHE A 207 10.08 -1.13 16.55
CA PHE A 207 10.09 -2.35 17.35
C PHE A 207 10.43 -2.06 18.83
N LYS A 208 11.45 -1.25 19.08
CA LYS A 208 11.79 -0.82 20.45
C LYS A 208 10.62 -0.07 21.11
N SER A 209 9.90 0.75 20.34
CA SER A 209 8.74 1.48 20.87
C SER A 209 7.58 0.57 21.27
N GLN A 210 7.41 -0.56 20.59
CA GLN A 210 6.39 -1.55 20.95
C GLN A 210 6.68 -2.18 22.32
N GLU A 211 7.93 -2.48 22.60
CA GLU A 211 8.35 -2.96 23.93
C GLU A 211 8.22 -1.86 24.99
N TYR A 212 8.60 -0.63 24.64
CA TYR A 212 8.51 0.55 25.50
C TYR A 212 7.07 0.87 25.93
N ALA A 213 6.13 0.77 24.99
CA ALA A 213 4.71 1.02 25.20
C ALA A 213 4.06 0.12 26.26
N ALA A 214 4.64 -1.06 26.53
CA ALA A 214 4.11 -2.00 27.52
C ALA A 214 4.11 -1.45 28.97
N SER A 215 4.92 -0.41 29.25
CA SER A 215 5.05 0.18 30.60
C SER A 215 5.02 1.72 30.62
N HIS A 216 4.76 2.34 29.47
CA HIS A 216 4.77 3.80 29.33
C HIS A 216 3.46 4.31 28.70
N THR A 217 3.21 5.59 28.91
CA THR A 217 2.05 6.27 28.32
C THR A 217 2.20 6.41 26.81
N LEU A 218 1.11 6.71 26.15
CA LEU A 218 1.06 6.98 24.71
C LEU A 218 1.96 8.17 24.35
N GLU A 219 1.90 9.26 25.13
CA GLU A 219 2.71 10.47 24.93
C GLU A 219 4.21 10.17 25.06
N GLU A 220 4.61 9.40 26.09
CA GLU A 220 5.99 8.97 26.27
C GLU A 220 6.46 8.08 25.12
N THR A 221 5.62 7.18 24.65
CA THR A 221 5.92 6.30 23.51
C THR A 221 6.06 7.09 22.20
N GLN A 222 5.18 8.06 21.95
CA GLN A 222 5.29 8.94 20.79
C GLN A 222 6.62 9.70 20.81
N LYS A 223 6.93 10.32 21.95
CA LYS A 223 8.18 11.06 22.14
C LYS A 223 9.42 10.16 21.97
N PHE A 224 9.38 8.93 22.48
CA PHE A 224 10.45 7.94 22.30
C PHE A 224 10.77 7.71 20.83
N VAL A 225 9.74 7.55 19.96
CA VAL A 225 9.94 7.36 18.52
C VAL A 225 10.47 8.63 17.86
N GLU A 226 9.88 9.78 18.17
CA GLU A 226 10.28 11.08 17.61
C GLU A 226 11.76 11.40 17.94
N GLU A 227 12.18 11.22 19.21
CA GLU A 227 13.56 11.42 19.65
C GLU A 227 14.51 10.37 19.05
N GLY A 228 14.07 9.12 18.93
CA GLY A 228 14.86 8.05 18.31
C GLY A 228 15.19 8.33 16.86
N ILE A 229 14.21 8.77 16.07
CA ILE A 229 14.43 9.14 14.66
C ILE A 229 15.24 10.44 14.55
N ALA A 230 14.99 11.43 15.40
CA ALA A 230 15.74 12.69 15.38
C ALA A 230 17.23 12.50 15.74
N ALA A 231 17.56 11.47 16.53
CA ALA A 231 18.94 11.13 16.87
C ALA A 231 19.66 10.30 15.77
N ALA A 232 18.92 9.74 14.82
CA ALA A 232 19.46 8.90 13.76
C ALA A 232 20.03 9.76 12.63
N GLU A 233 21.31 9.54 12.30
CA GLU A 233 21.99 10.28 11.23
C GLU A 233 21.32 9.99 9.87
N GLY A 234 21.13 11.05 9.06
CA GLY A 234 20.61 10.95 7.70
C GLY A 234 19.09 10.74 7.60
N LEU A 235 18.38 10.75 8.73
CA LEU A 235 16.92 10.64 8.78
C LEU A 235 16.28 11.98 9.17
N GLU A 236 15.17 12.30 8.52
CA GLU A 236 14.32 13.44 8.86
C GLU A 236 12.87 12.97 9.02
N LEU A 237 12.31 13.12 10.22
CA LEU A 237 10.94 12.74 10.54
C LEU A 237 9.96 13.72 9.90
N GLU A 238 9.06 13.24 9.06
CA GLU A 238 7.94 14.04 8.56
C GLU A 238 6.77 14.00 9.55
N TYR A 239 6.39 12.80 10.00
CA TYR A 239 5.44 12.60 11.09
C TYR A 239 5.60 11.22 11.72
N PHE A 240 5.19 11.13 12.98
CA PHE A 240 4.81 9.89 13.64
C PHE A 240 3.50 10.14 14.40
N GLU A 241 2.49 9.31 14.14
CA GLU A 241 1.19 9.43 14.78
C GLU A 241 0.71 8.08 15.28
N ILE A 242 0.31 8.02 16.58
CA ILE A 242 -0.34 6.85 17.18
C ILE A 242 -1.84 7.09 17.12
N VAL A 243 -2.55 6.18 16.42
CA VAL A 243 -3.95 6.38 16.04
C VAL A 243 -4.79 5.13 16.34
N ASP A 244 -6.09 5.35 16.44
CA ASP A 244 -7.08 4.27 16.30
C ASP A 244 -6.99 3.67 14.89
N GLY A 245 -6.79 2.36 14.80
CA GLY A 245 -6.54 1.68 13.53
C GLY A 245 -7.75 1.62 12.58
N MET A 246 -8.96 1.94 13.06
CA MET A 246 -10.17 1.96 12.25
C MET A 246 -10.50 3.35 11.73
N THR A 247 -10.36 4.36 12.60
CA THR A 247 -10.76 5.74 12.30
C THR A 247 -9.61 6.63 11.88
N LEU A 248 -8.37 6.19 12.12
CA LEU A 248 -7.12 6.94 11.93
C LEU A 248 -7.06 8.26 12.72
N GLN A 249 -7.91 8.39 13.74
CA GLN A 249 -7.91 9.55 14.61
C GLN A 249 -6.93 9.34 15.76
N LYS A 250 -6.31 10.43 16.19
CA LYS A 250 -5.43 10.42 17.37
C LYS A 250 -6.20 9.97 18.60
N ILE A 251 -5.54 9.15 19.38
CA ILE A 251 -6.01 8.70 20.68
C ILE A 251 -5.21 9.38 21.79
N ALA A 252 -5.79 9.52 22.97
CA ALA A 252 -5.14 10.13 24.14
C ALA A 252 -4.63 9.09 25.13
N SER A 253 -5.17 7.87 25.08
CA SER A 253 -4.84 6.77 25.98
C SER A 253 -4.88 5.44 25.23
N TRP A 254 -4.13 4.45 25.72
CA TRP A 254 -4.17 3.07 25.22
C TRP A 254 -5.54 2.39 25.38
N GLU A 255 -6.38 2.90 26.27
CA GLU A 255 -7.73 2.40 26.55
C GLU A 255 -8.81 2.96 25.64
N ASP A 256 -8.52 3.99 24.82
CA ASP A 256 -9.50 4.64 23.95
C ASP A 256 -10.02 3.71 22.85
N THR A 257 -9.22 2.71 22.48
CA THR A 257 -9.58 1.74 21.42
C THR A 257 -8.89 0.40 21.63
N ASP A 258 -9.44 -0.64 21.01
CA ASP A 258 -8.86 -2.00 20.98
C ASP A 258 -7.92 -2.24 19.79
N TYR A 259 -7.78 -1.26 18.90
CA TYR A 259 -6.89 -1.37 17.74
C TYR A 259 -6.03 -0.11 17.59
N VAL A 260 -4.76 -0.20 17.97
CA VAL A 260 -3.83 0.93 17.98
C VAL A 260 -2.66 0.70 17.06
N VAL A 261 -2.42 1.66 16.17
CA VAL A 261 -1.34 1.62 15.17
C VAL A 261 -0.51 2.91 15.22
N GLY A 262 0.81 2.78 15.23
CA GLY A 262 1.73 3.89 14.99
C GLY A 262 2.12 3.93 13.53
N CYS A 263 1.85 5.06 12.87
CA CYS A 263 2.21 5.30 11.47
C CYS A 263 3.33 6.33 11.39
N ILE A 264 4.37 6.02 10.63
CA ILE A 264 5.56 6.87 10.50
C ILE A 264 5.89 7.17 9.05
N THR A 265 6.37 8.38 8.80
CA THR A 265 7.02 8.76 7.56
C THR A 265 8.33 9.48 7.84
N VAL A 266 9.38 9.04 7.17
CA VAL A 266 10.74 9.53 7.36
C VAL A 266 11.39 9.75 5.99
N PHE A 267 12.08 10.86 5.82
CA PHE A 267 12.99 11.05 4.71
C PHE A 267 14.37 10.48 5.05
N CYS A 268 14.93 9.70 4.12
CA CYS A 268 16.32 9.28 4.12
C CYS A 268 16.98 9.88 2.89
N GLY A 269 17.62 11.03 3.05
CA GLY A 269 17.99 11.91 1.95
C GLY A 269 16.75 12.34 1.15
N GLU A 270 16.74 12.09 -0.17
CA GLU A 270 15.58 12.40 -1.03
C GLU A 270 14.51 11.28 -1.05
N VAL A 271 14.73 10.17 -0.37
CA VAL A 271 13.82 9.01 -0.42
C VAL A 271 12.86 9.07 0.77
N ARG A 272 11.58 9.24 0.47
CA ARG A 272 10.50 9.22 1.44
C ARG A 272 10.07 7.78 1.73
N LEU A 273 10.24 7.35 2.97
CA LEU A 273 9.94 6.00 3.46
C LEU A 273 8.77 6.04 4.44
N ILE A 274 7.89 5.06 4.33
CA ILE A 274 6.79 4.86 5.26
C ILE A 274 6.88 3.49 5.92
N ASP A 275 6.45 3.42 7.17
CA ASP A 275 6.31 2.19 7.93
C ASP A 275 5.18 2.32 8.94
N ASN A 276 4.80 1.23 9.57
CA ASN A 276 3.87 1.25 10.70
C ASN A 276 4.13 0.09 11.66
N ILE A 277 3.61 0.25 12.88
CA ILE A 277 3.69 -0.74 13.94
C ILE A 277 2.34 -0.88 14.65
N LYS A 278 1.91 -2.10 14.93
CA LYS A 278 0.69 -2.36 15.71
C LYS A 278 1.06 -2.46 17.18
N TYR A 279 0.49 -1.58 17.99
CA TYR A 279 0.67 -1.61 19.45
C TYR A 279 -0.38 -2.50 20.13
N LYS A 280 -1.61 -2.53 19.61
CA LYS A 280 -2.72 -3.27 20.20
C LYS A 280 -3.69 -3.76 19.11
N GLY A 281 -4.22 -4.96 19.26
CA GLY A 281 -5.30 -5.50 18.43
C GLY A 281 -4.90 -5.88 17.01
N THR A 282 -5.90 -6.27 16.24
CA THR A 282 -5.83 -6.59 14.80
C THR A 282 -7.10 -6.13 14.12
N CYS A 283 -7.02 -5.80 12.83
CA CYS A 283 -8.18 -5.50 12.00
C CYS A 283 -8.93 -6.77 11.62
#